data_77827fd9b723fb2d2ced9c2d5c658908
#
_entry.id   77827fd9b723fb2d2ced9c2d5c658908
#
_cell.length_a   1.000
_cell.length_b   1.000
_cell.length_c   1.000
_cell.angle_alpha   90.00
_cell.angle_beta   90.00
_cell.angle_gamma   90.00
#
_symmetry.space_group_name_H-M   'P 1'
#
loop_
_entity.id
_entity.type
_entity.pdbx_description
1 polymer ?
#
loop_
_entity_poly.entity_id
_entity_poly.type
_entity_poly.pdbx_seq_one_letter_code
_entity_poly.pdbx_strand_id
1 'polypeptide(L)'
;MKIICSKNSLLKSVSISLKAVPSKTTMPILECILIDATTNQIKFTTNDMELGIETIVEGTIEEKGMIALDAKILYEIIRRLPDNDVTIKTDDKLTAVITCEKAKFTIPGKSGEDFAYLPIIEREECLTVSQFTLKEMIRQTIFSIAANETNKLMTGELFEIKDNCLK
;
A
#
# COMPACT_ATOMS: atom_id res chain seq x y z
N MET A 1 -14.45 -6.40 -10.80
CA MET A 1 -13.45 -5.32 -10.96
C MET A 1 -12.50 -5.66 -12.10
N LYS A 2 -12.12 -4.66 -12.92
CA LYS A 2 -11.05 -4.82 -13.93
C LYS A 2 -10.24 -3.52 -14.02
N ILE A 3 -8.93 -3.63 -13.78
CA ILE A 3 -7.99 -2.52 -13.83
C ILE A 3 -6.80 -2.87 -14.73
N ILE A 4 -6.21 -1.85 -15.36
CA ILE A 4 -5.01 -1.96 -16.19
C ILE A 4 -4.02 -0.92 -15.72
N CYS A 5 -2.81 -1.36 -15.35
CA CYS A 5 -1.75 -0.50 -14.84
C CYS A 5 -0.41 -0.94 -15.41
N SER A 6 0.54 -0.02 -15.55
CA SER A 6 1.90 -0.41 -15.89
C SER A 6 2.51 -1.26 -14.77
N LYS A 7 3.33 -2.25 -15.12
CA LYS A 7 4.07 -3.05 -14.13
C LYS A 7 4.84 -2.17 -13.14
N ASN A 8 5.46 -1.10 -13.63
CA ASN A 8 6.30 -0.23 -12.81
C ASN A 8 5.48 0.53 -11.75
N SER A 9 4.30 1.07 -12.13
CA SER A 9 3.37 1.70 -11.19
C SER A 9 2.87 0.70 -10.14
N LEU A 10 2.49 -0.51 -10.56
CA LEU A 10 2.06 -1.57 -9.64
C LEU A 10 3.19 -1.99 -8.69
N LEU A 11 4.39 -2.25 -9.21
CA LEU A 11 5.53 -2.70 -8.40
C LEU A 11 5.90 -1.66 -7.35
N LYS A 12 5.93 -0.38 -7.73
CA LYS A 12 6.20 0.73 -6.81
C LYS A 12 5.17 0.77 -5.69
N SER A 13 3.88 0.76 -6.04
CA SER A 13 2.80 0.88 -5.06
C SER A 13 2.72 -0.34 -4.14
N VAL A 14 2.84 -1.56 -4.68
CA VAL A 14 2.88 -2.78 -3.86
C VAL A 14 4.09 -2.81 -2.92
N SER A 15 5.27 -2.37 -3.40
CA SER A 15 6.48 -2.30 -2.56
C SER A 15 6.34 -1.31 -1.40
N ILE A 16 5.63 -0.20 -1.62
CA ILE A 16 5.33 0.78 -0.57
C ILE A 16 4.32 0.17 0.42
N SER A 17 3.22 -0.39 -0.08
CA SER A 17 2.15 -0.98 0.71
C SER A 17 2.63 -2.13 1.59
N LEU A 18 3.57 -2.96 1.11
CA LEU A 18 4.15 -4.06 1.88
C LEU A 18 4.77 -3.64 3.22
N LYS A 19 5.17 -2.37 3.37
CA LYS A 19 5.79 -1.87 4.60
C LYS A 19 4.83 -1.79 5.79
N ALA A 20 3.52 -1.73 5.54
CA ALA A 20 2.48 -1.79 6.57
C ALA A 20 1.76 -3.15 6.60
N VAL A 21 2.33 -4.19 5.98
CA VAL A 21 1.82 -5.56 6.12
C VAL A 21 2.52 -6.22 7.31
N PRO A 22 1.79 -6.69 8.32
CA PRO A 22 2.40 -7.28 9.51
C PRO A 22 3.12 -8.59 9.16
N SER A 23 4.25 -8.84 9.82
CA SER A 23 5.00 -10.09 9.67
C SER A 23 4.30 -11.29 10.29
N LYS A 24 3.53 -11.04 11.37
CA LYS A 24 2.68 -12.00 12.07
C LYS A 24 1.41 -11.31 12.52
N THR A 25 0.26 -11.91 12.28
CA THR A 25 -1.04 -11.40 12.71
C THR A 25 -2.00 -12.56 12.98
N THR A 26 -2.94 -12.33 13.90
CA THR A 26 -4.08 -13.22 14.12
C THR A 26 -5.25 -12.91 13.18
N MET A 27 -5.15 -11.82 12.41
CA MET A 27 -6.17 -11.36 11.47
C MET A 27 -5.67 -11.56 10.03
N PRO A 28 -6.05 -12.66 9.34
CA PRO A 28 -5.52 -12.97 8.01
C PRO A 28 -5.81 -11.92 6.92
N ILE A 29 -6.78 -11.02 7.16
CA ILE A 29 -7.10 -9.94 6.23
C ILE A 29 -5.99 -8.88 6.18
N LEU A 30 -5.25 -8.68 7.29
CA LEU A 30 -4.15 -7.72 7.37
C LEU A 30 -2.89 -8.17 6.61
N GLU A 31 -2.81 -9.46 6.23
CA GLU A 31 -1.74 -9.95 5.33
C GLU A 31 -2.00 -9.55 3.87
N CYS A 32 -3.15 -8.93 3.60
CA CYS A 32 -3.56 -8.56 2.25
C CYS A 32 -3.32 -7.07 1.97
N ILE A 33 -3.23 -6.75 0.69
CA ILE A 33 -3.39 -5.39 0.16
C ILE A 33 -4.84 -5.27 -0.32
N LEU A 34 -5.57 -4.29 0.18
CA LEU A 34 -6.84 -3.90 -0.38
C LEU A 34 -6.60 -3.11 -1.67
N ILE A 35 -7.15 -3.59 -2.76
CA ILE A 35 -7.22 -2.90 -4.05
C ILE A 35 -8.64 -2.33 -4.16
N ASP A 36 -8.76 -1.02 -4.13
CA ASP A 36 -10.03 -0.31 -4.25
C ASP A 36 -10.04 0.52 -5.55
N ALA A 37 -10.94 0.17 -6.44
CA ALA A 37 -11.24 0.87 -7.69
C ALA A 37 -12.73 1.25 -7.78
N THR A 38 -13.37 1.52 -6.65
CA THR A 38 -14.79 1.92 -6.57
C THR A 38 -15.01 3.36 -6.98
N THR A 39 -14.01 4.20 -6.80
CA THR A 39 -14.00 5.61 -7.21
C THR A 39 -13.38 5.78 -8.62
N ASN A 40 -12.86 6.96 -8.91
CA ASN A 40 -12.12 7.23 -10.16
C ASN A 40 -10.60 7.09 -9.98
N GLN A 41 -10.17 6.55 -8.86
CA GLN A 41 -8.77 6.31 -8.53
C GLN A 41 -8.58 4.84 -8.12
N ILE A 42 -7.45 4.28 -8.49
CA ILE A 42 -7.03 2.96 -7.99
C ILE A 42 -6.21 3.20 -6.73
N LYS A 43 -6.69 2.70 -5.60
CA LYS A 43 -6.03 2.83 -4.31
C LYS A 43 -5.59 1.47 -3.79
N PHE A 44 -4.38 1.42 -3.26
CA PHE A 44 -3.87 0.27 -2.53
C PHE A 44 -3.74 0.65 -1.07
N THR A 45 -4.40 -0.10 -0.19
CA THR A 45 -4.38 0.16 1.25
C THR A 45 -3.86 -1.07 2.00
N THR A 46 -3.00 -0.83 2.96
CA THR A 46 -2.51 -1.83 3.93
C THR A 46 -2.54 -1.25 5.33
N ASN A 47 -2.69 -2.12 6.32
CA ASN A 47 -2.87 -1.70 7.70
C ASN A 47 -2.40 -2.83 8.64
N ASP A 48 -1.60 -2.52 9.65
CA ASP A 48 -1.22 -3.45 10.72
C ASP A 48 -1.87 -3.11 12.07
N MET A 49 -2.90 -2.26 12.07
CA MET A 49 -3.63 -1.67 13.20
C MET A 49 -2.88 -0.54 13.94
N GLU A 50 -1.63 -0.27 13.62
CA GLU A 50 -0.82 0.83 14.17
C GLU A 50 -0.34 1.76 13.05
N LEU A 51 0.09 1.16 11.95
CA LEU A 51 0.55 1.86 10.74
C LEU A 51 -0.35 1.50 9.57
N GLY A 52 -0.91 2.49 8.92
CA GLY A 52 -1.64 2.33 7.67
C GLY A 52 -0.95 3.06 6.52
N ILE A 53 -0.93 2.43 5.37
CA ILE A 53 -0.41 3.02 4.13
C ILE A 53 -1.50 2.97 3.07
N GLU A 54 -1.79 4.14 2.47
CA GLU A 54 -2.61 4.26 1.28
C GLU A 54 -1.75 4.82 0.14
N THR A 55 -1.78 4.18 -1.02
CA THR A 55 -1.11 4.68 -2.23
C THR A 55 -2.09 4.74 -3.39
N ILE A 56 -1.92 5.75 -4.24
CA ILE A 56 -2.67 5.87 -5.50
C ILE A 56 -1.82 5.26 -6.60
N VAL A 57 -2.45 4.40 -7.40
CA VAL A 57 -1.82 3.71 -8.53
C VAL A 57 -2.33 4.32 -9.83
N GLU A 58 -1.42 4.74 -10.69
CA GLU A 58 -1.77 5.21 -12.02
C GLU A 58 -2.21 4.03 -12.90
N GLY A 59 -3.37 4.17 -13.52
CA GLY A 59 -3.92 3.14 -14.39
C GLY A 59 -5.35 3.45 -14.84
N THR A 60 -5.91 2.53 -15.61
CA THR A 60 -7.27 2.62 -16.16
C THR A 60 -8.19 1.67 -15.39
N ILE A 61 -9.36 2.15 -15.00
CA ILE A 61 -10.43 1.36 -14.40
C ILE A 61 -11.44 1.06 -15.50
N GLU A 62 -11.53 -0.21 -15.94
CA GLU A 62 -12.56 -0.64 -16.87
C GLU A 62 -13.82 -1.12 -16.16
N GLU A 63 -13.67 -1.79 -15.02
CA GLU A 63 -14.78 -2.24 -14.18
C GLU A 63 -14.47 -1.89 -12.72
N LYS A 64 -15.38 -1.16 -12.08
CA LYS A 64 -15.25 -0.78 -10.68
C LYS A 64 -15.37 -1.98 -9.74
N GLY A 65 -14.80 -1.86 -8.54
CA GLY A 65 -14.90 -2.86 -7.49
C GLY A 65 -13.72 -2.83 -6.54
N MET A 66 -13.70 -3.76 -5.60
CA MET A 66 -12.63 -3.89 -4.62
C MET A 66 -12.33 -5.37 -4.32
N ILE A 67 -11.11 -5.65 -3.93
CA ILE A 67 -10.66 -6.98 -3.50
C ILE A 67 -9.44 -6.85 -2.59
N ALA A 68 -9.32 -7.73 -1.62
CA ALA A 68 -8.12 -7.88 -0.82
C ALA A 68 -7.31 -9.08 -1.29
N LEU A 69 -6.07 -8.88 -1.69
CA LEU A 69 -5.16 -9.91 -2.19
C LEU A 69 -3.95 -10.07 -1.28
N ASP A 70 -3.47 -11.31 -1.09
CA ASP A 70 -2.25 -11.56 -0.35
C ASP A 70 -1.09 -10.71 -0.88
N ALA A 71 -0.52 -9.91 0.02
CA ALA A 71 0.46 -8.88 -0.32
C ALA A 71 1.77 -9.46 -0.84
N LYS A 72 2.23 -10.57 -0.25
CA LYS A 72 3.50 -11.21 -0.61
C LYS A 72 3.37 -11.94 -1.94
N ILE A 73 2.27 -12.67 -2.14
CA ILE A 73 1.98 -13.37 -3.39
C ILE A 73 1.84 -12.36 -4.53
N LEU A 74 1.07 -11.28 -4.32
CA LEU A 74 0.89 -10.23 -5.32
C LEU A 74 2.24 -9.58 -5.70
N TYR A 75 3.07 -9.25 -4.71
CA TYR A 75 4.40 -8.69 -4.95
C TYR A 75 5.29 -9.62 -5.77
N GLU A 76 5.36 -10.91 -5.40
CA GLU A 76 6.19 -11.89 -6.10
C GLU A 76 5.75 -12.11 -7.55
N ILE A 77 4.44 -12.07 -7.81
CA ILE A 77 3.91 -12.13 -9.18
C ILE A 77 4.34 -10.89 -9.96
N ILE A 78 3.99 -9.69 -9.48
CA ILE A 78 4.25 -8.43 -10.20
C ILE A 78 5.75 -8.24 -10.46
N ARG A 79 6.59 -8.57 -9.50
CA ARG A 79 8.05 -8.46 -9.63
C ARG A 79 8.60 -9.27 -10.81
N ARG A 80 8.00 -10.43 -11.10
CA ARG A 80 8.46 -11.38 -12.14
C ARG A 80 7.80 -11.18 -13.50
N LEU A 81 6.78 -10.31 -13.61
CA LEU A 81 6.15 -10.01 -14.87
C LEU A 81 7.11 -9.24 -15.81
N PRO A 82 6.94 -9.34 -17.12
CA PRO A 82 7.62 -8.47 -18.07
C PRO A 82 7.24 -7.00 -17.86
N ASP A 83 8.06 -6.08 -18.38
CA ASP A 83 7.84 -4.64 -18.24
C ASP A 83 6.82 -4.15 -19.29
N ASN A 84 5.54 -4.41 -19.00
CA ASN A 84 4.41 -4.05 -19.85
C ASN A 84 3.17 -3.78 -18.98
N ASP A 85 2.02 -3.51 -19.62
CA ASP A 85 0.75 -3.34 -18.93
C ASP A 85 0.26 -4.64 -18.33
N VAL A 86 -0.20 -4.54 -17.09
CA VAL A 86 -0.75 -5.63 -16.30
C VAL A 86 -2.23 -5.41 -16.10
N THR A 87 -3.03 -6.40 -16.47
CA THR A 87 -4.47 -6.41 -16.20
C THR A 87 -4.74 -7.24 -14.94
N ILE A 88 -5.46 -6.69 -14.00
CA ILE A 88 -6.00 -7.41 -12.84
C ILE A 88 -7.51 -7.44 -12.99
N LYS A 89 -8.08 -8.63 -13.14
CA LYS A 89 -9.52 -8.86 -13.23
C LYS A 89 -9.99 -9.75 -12.10
N THR A 90 -11.10 -9.40 -11.45
CA THR A 90 -11.71 -10.21 -10.41
C THR A 90 -13.07 -10.73 -10.84
N ASP A 91 -13.45 -11.88 -10.33
CA ASP A 91 -14.77 -12.48 -10.50
C ASP A 91 -15.62 -12.40 -9.21
N ASP A 92 -16.86 -12.84 -9.29
CA ASP A 92 -17.81 -12.86 -8.17
C ASP A 92 -17.44 -13.88 -7.08
N LYS A 93 -16.48 -14.78 -7.37
CA LYS A 93 -15.95 -15.77 -6.43
C LYS A 93 -14.73 -15.28 -5.68
N LEU A 94 -14.47 -13.97 -5.74
CA LEU A 94 -13.29 -13.34 -5.14
C LEU A 94 -11.96 -13.92 -5.66
N THR A 95 -11.91 -14.31 -6.94
CA THR A 95 -10.69 -14.80 -7.57
C THR A 95 -10.13 -13.68 -8.46
N ALA A 96 -8.85 -13.36 -8.27
CA ALA A 96 -8.14 -12.40 -9.11
C ALA A 96 -7.32 -13.12 -10.18
N VAL A 97 -7.50 -12.71 -11.43
CA VAL A 97 -6.70 -13.13 -12.58
C VAL A 97 -5.79 -11.97 -12.98
N ILE A 98 -4.50 -12.18 -12.90
CA ILE A 98 -3.45 -11.22 -13.25
C ILE A 98 -2.84 -11.65 -14.57
N THR A 99 -2.90 -10.80 -15.57
CA THR A 99 -2.36 -11.09 -16.91
C THR A 99 -1.40 -10.00 -17.37
N CYS A 100 -0.30 -10.43 -17.98
CA CYS A 100 0.65 -9.54 -18.65
C CYS A 100 1.25 -10.31 -19.82
N GLU A 101 1.02 -9.87 -21.04
CA GLU A 101 1.38 -10.58 -22.27
C GLU A 101 0.86 -12.03 -22.28
N LYS A 102 1.79 -13.01 -22.29
CA LYS A 102 1.46 -14.44 -22.22
C LYS A 102 1.38 -15.00 -20.80
N ALA A 103 1.82 -14.23 -19.81
CA ALA A 103 1.79 -14.64 -18.40
C ALA A 103 0.37 -14.48 -17.84
N LYS A 104 -0.11 -15.51 -17.14
CA LYS A 104 -1.41 -15.51 -16.48
C LYS A 104 -1.28 -16.20 -15.12
N PHE A 105 -1.70 -15.49 -14.09
CA PHE A 105 -1.75 -16.00 -12.71
C PHE A 105 -3.16 -15.89 -12.18
N THR A 106 -3.55 -16.84 -11.35
CA THR A 106 -4.84 -16.84 -10.68
C THR A 106 -4.60 -17.00 -9.19
N ILE A 107 -5.09 -16.05 -8.38
CA ILE A 107 -4.92 -16.06 -6.95
C ILE A 107 -6.28 -15.85 -6.25
N PRO A 108 -6.55 -16.56 -5.14
CA PRO A 108 -7.73 -16.29 -4.34
C PRO A 108 -7.58 -14.94 -3.63
N GLY A 109 -8.67 -14.22 -3.52
CA GLY A 109 -8.77 -12.99 -2.74
C GLY A 109 -9.76 -13.13 -1.59
N LYS A 110 -9.93 -12.04 -0.87
CA LYS A 110 -10.92 -11.88 0.19
C LYS A 110 -11.80 -10.67 -0.14
N SER A 111 -12.98 -10.60 0.48
CA SER A 111 -13.85 -9.44 0.32
C SER A 111 -13.12 -8.17 0.78
N GLY A 112 -13.16 -7.13 -0.04
CA GLY A 112 -12.65 -5.82 0.36
C GLY A 112 -13.47 -5.17 1.46
N GLU A 113 -14.74 -5.56 1.61
CA GLU A 113 -15.63 -5.06 2.67
C GLU A 113 -15.19 -5.51 4.07
N ASP A 114 -14.50 -6.65 4.16
CA ASP A 114 -13.98 -7.19 5.42
C ASP A 114 -12.66 -6.51 5.84
N PHE A 115 -12.12 -5.64 4.99
CA PHE A 115 -10.84 -4.99 5.27
C PHE A 115 -10.99 -3.90 6.34
N ALA A 116 -10.08 -3.87 7.32
CA ALA A 116 -10.04 -2.83 8.34
C ALA A 116 -9.58 -1.49 7.72
N TYR A 117 -10.51 -0.60 7.49
CA TYR A 117 -10.22 0.72 6.93
C TYR A 117 -9.40 1.58 7.90
N LEU A 118 -8.57 2.43 7.33
CA LEU A 118 -7.88 3.47 8.09
C LEU A 118 -8.91 4.48 8.62
N PRO A 119 -8.72 5.01 9.84
CA PRO A 119 -9.59 6.07 10.35
C PRO A 119 -9.51 7.29 9.42
N ILE A 120 -10.63 7.97 9.26
CA ILE A 120 -10.66 9.24 8.54
C ILE A 120 -9.94 10.27 9.40
N ILE A 121 -8.85 10.82 8.87
CA ILE A 121 -8.09 11.87 9.53
C ILE A 121 -8.65 13.22 9.06
N GLU A 122 -9.18 14.02 9.98
CA GLU A 122 -9.56 15.41 9.69
C GLU A 122 -8.29 16.22 9.41
N ARG A 123 -8.27 16.87 8.25
CA ARG A 123 -7.09 17.63 7.77
C ARG A 123 -7.34 19.12 7.92
N GLU A 124 -7.71 19.57 9.13
CA GLU A 124 -7.96 20.97 9.41
C GLU A 124 -6.65 21.78 9.45
N GLU A 125 -5.56 21.19 9.94
CA GLU A 125 -4.25 21.80 9.98
C GLU A 125 -3.24 20.95 9.20
N CYS A 126 -2.48 21.58 8.33
CA CYS A 126 -1.44 20.89 7.56
C CYS A 126 -0.14 21.70 7.54
N LEU A 127 0.98 20.99 7.64
CA LEU A 127 2.30 21.53 7.41
C LEU A 127 2.77 21.17 6.00
N THR A 128 3.25 22.17 5.27
CA THR A 128 3.83 21.96 3.94
C THR A 128 5.34 22.13 4.03
N VAL A 129 6.08 21.05 3.72
CA VAL A 129 7.54 21.07 3.65
C VAL A 129 8.03 20.55 2.30
N SER A 130 9.20 21.02 1.87
CA SER A 130 9.84 20.48 0.68
C SER A 130 10.18 19.00 0.88
N GLN A 131 9.83 18.17 -0.10
CA GLN A 131 10.17 16.74 -0.09
C GLN A 131 11.68 16.51 0.08
N PHE A 132 12.51 17.34 -0.57
CA PHE A 132 13.95 17.28 -0.44
C PHE A 132 14.41 17.55 0.99
N THR A 133 13.90 18.64 1.61
CA THR A 133 14.23 19.02 2.99
C THR A 133 13.82 17.91 3.98
N LEU A 134 12.59 17.41 3.88
CA LEU A 134 12.11 16.34 4.76
C LEU A 134 12.95 15.07 4.62
N LYS A 135 13.28 14.68 3.39
CA LYS A 135 14.15 13.51 3.12
C LYS A 135 15.54 13.67 3.75
N GLU A 136 16.15 14.86 3.64
CA GLU A 136 17.46 15.12 4.23
C GLU A 136 17.41 15.12 5.77
N MET A 137 16.36 15.67 6.39
CA MET A 137 16.15 15.62 7.84
C MET A 137 16.07 14.17 8.33
N ILE A 138 15.20 13.35 7.71
CA ILE A 138 15.07 11.92 8.03
C ILE A 138 16.41 11.20 7.84
N ARG A 139 17.12 11.46 6.74
CA ARG A 139 18.42 10.83 6.46
C ARG A 139 19.47 11.13 7.53
N GLN A 140 19.42 12.33 8.12
CA GLN A 140 20.36 12.76 9.16
C GLN A 140 20.06 12.21 10.53
N THR A 141 18.88 11.67 10.77
CA THR A 141 18.40 11.21 12.09
C THR A 141 18.11 9.72 12.16
N ILE A 142 17.73 9.10 11.03
CA ILE A 142 17.27 7.70 10.97
C ILE A 142 18.25 6.66 11.51
N PHE A 143 19.55 6.97 11.55
CA PHE A 143 20.56 6.05 12.08
C PHE A 143 20.46 5.88 13.61
N SER A 144 19.77 6.80 14.29
CA SER A 144 19.64 6.80 15.76
C SER A 144 18.42 6.01 16.26
N ILE A 145 17.51 5.61 15.37
CA ILE A 145 16.34 4.80 15.76
C ILE A 145 16.74 3.35 16.03
N ALA A 146 16.05 2.71 16.96
CA ALA A 146 16.25 1.29 17.23
C ALA A 146 15.64 0.42 16.13
N ALA A 147 16.38 -0.56 15.61
CA ALA A 147 15.88 -1.48 14.60
C ALA A 147 14.84 -2.47 15.18
N ASN A 148 15.01 -2.90 16.43
CA ASN A 148 14.09 -3.77 17.14
C ASN A 148 14.13 -3.37 18.64
N GLU A 149 13.03 -2.87 19.13
CA GLU A 149 12.92 -2.43 20.53
C GLU A 149 11.55 -2.83 21.09
N THR A 150 11.54 -3.22 22.37
CA THR A 150 10.30 -3.51 23.09
C THR A 150 9.45 -2.24 23.27
N ASN A 151 10.11 -1.10 23.43
CA ASN A 151 9.45 0.20 23.43
C ASN A 151 9.38 0.75 21.98
N LYS A 152 8.23 0.64 21.37
CA LYS A 152 7.99 1.08 19.97
C LYS A 152 8.27 2.56 19.72
N LEU A 153 8.21 3.42 20.74
CA LEU A 153 8.58 4.83 20.59
C LEU A 153 10.04 5.02 20.15
N MET A 154 10.92 4.09 20.51
CA MET A 154 12.34 4.13 20.14
C MET A 154 12.59 3.73 18.68
N THR A 155 11.59 3.21 17.99
CA THR A 155 11.68 2.85 16.57
C THR A 155 11.16 3.94 15.63
N GLY A 156 10.77 5.09 16.17
CA GLY A 156 10.26 6.24 15.45
C GLY A 156 11.10 7.50 15.63
N GLU A 157 10.84 8.47 14.79
CA GLU A 157 11.37 9.84 14.90
C GLU A 157 10.28 10.77 15.42
N LEU A 158 10.62 11.63 16.38
CA LEU A 158 9.71 12.66 16.88
C LEU A 158 9.71 13.87 15.93
N PHE A 159 8.53 14.26 15.47
CA PHE A 159 8.32 15.52 14.76
C PHE A 159 7.75 16.55 15.74
N GLU A 160 8.50 17.58 16.02
CA GLU A 160 8.06 18.72 16.82
C GLU A 160 7.86 19.95 15.92
N ILE A 161 6.65 20.50 15.93
CA ILE A 161 6.31 21.71 15.17
C ILE A 161 6.11 22.84 16.16
N LYS A 162 7.01 23.80 16.16
CA LYS A 162 6.96 24.98 17.04
C LYS A 162 7.54 26.20 16.34
N ASP A 163 6.87 27.35 16.54
CA ASP A 163 7.31 28.64 16.00
C ASP A 163 7.64 28.63 14.50
N ASN A 164 6.79 27.95 13.70
CA ASN A 164 6.95 27.73 12.27
C ASN A 164 8.23 26.94 11.89
N CYS A 165 8.80 26.21 12.82
CA CYS A 165 9.94 25.33 12.62
C CYS A 165 9.52 23.87 12.82
N LEU A 166 10.03 22.98 11.97
CA LEU A 166 9.98 21.53 12.12
C LEU A 166 11.33 21.07 12.64
N LYS A 167 11.30 20.34 13.79
CA LYS A 167 12.47 19.70 14.40
C LYS A 167 12.25 18.20 14.46
#